data_5619f5a8ddf12f3daff59ae7df57ef26
#
_entry.id   5619f5a8ddf12f3daff59ae7df57ef26
#
_cell.length_a   1.000
_cell.length_b   1.000
_cell.length_c   1.000
_cell.angle_alpha   90.00
_cell.angle_beta   90.00
_cell.angle_gamma   90.00
#
_symmetry.space_group_name_H-M   'P 1'
#
loop_
_entity.id
_entity.type
_entity.pdbx_description
1 polymer ?
#
loop_
_entity_poly.entity_id
_entity_poly.type
_entity_poly.pdbx_seq_one_letter_code
_entity_poly.pdbx_strand_id
1 'polypeptide(L)'
;MPSNALLMSSLLVQAVLVATLFSADAFTFALSLCSHLSLLPYLLSAAYLLKIVLSWETYQPTDAERNKDLLVAVFATLYSVFLVFAGGTKFLVLSFLIYAPGTLLYLKTRSEQGKKVFTKAEWIVFAVFVVGAVYALMGLITGYITI
;
A
#
# COMPACT_ATOMS: atom_id res chain seq x y z
N MET A 1 20.18 -16.60 -5.91
CA MET A 1 18.89 -16.21 -6.53
C MET A 1 17.76 -16.60 -5.60
N PRO A 2 16.73 -15.79 -5.38
CA PRO A 2 15.63 -16.11 -4.47
C PRO A 2 14.61 -17.05 -5.15
N SER A 3 15.05 -18.26 -5.51
CA SER A 3 14.22 -19.26 -6.19
C SER A 3 12.97 -19.62 -5.41
N ASN A 4 13.06 -19.67 -4.08
CA ASN A 4 11.91 -19.98 -3.22
C ASN A 4 10.85 -18.89 -3.25
N ALA A 5 11.24 -17.61 -3.32
CA ALA A 5 10.29 -16.49 -3.44
C ALA A 5 9.57 -16.51 -4.80
N LEU A 6 10.28 -16.84 -5.88
CA LEU A 6 9.69 -16.99 -7.21
C LEU A 6 8.71 -18.17 -7.27
N LEU A 7 9.06 -19.30 -6.67
CA LEU A 7 8.15 -20.45 -6.60
C LEU A 7 6.90 -20.14 -5.80
N MET A 8 7.03 -19.48 -4.63
CA MET A 8 5.87 -19.10 -3.83
C MET A 8 4.96 -18.11 -4.56
N SER A 9 5.51 -17.08 -5.20
CA SER A 9 4.69 -16.13 -5.96
C SER A 9 4.03 -16.79 -7.16
N SER A 10 4.71 -17.67 -7.88
CA SER A 10 4.15 -18.42 -9.00
C SER A 10 3.01 -19.36 -8.56
N LEU A 11 3.18 -20.07 -7.45
CA LEU A 11 2.13 -20.92 -6.86
C LEU A 11 0.90 -20.12 -6.44
N LEU A 12 1.10 -18.95 -5.81
CA LEU A 12 0.01 -18.06 -5.44
C LEU A 12 -0.76 -17.56 -6.65
N VAL A 13 -0.06 -17.14 -7.71
CA VAL A 13 -0.70 -16.71 -8.96
C VAL A 13 -1.51 -17.84 -9.58
N GLN A 14 -0.96 -19.06 -9.63
CA GLN A 14 -1.68 -20.23 -10.16
C GLN A 14 -2.90 -20.59 -9.32
N ALA A 15 -2.80 -20.51 -7.98
CA ALA A 15 -3.93 -20.75 -7.09
C ALA A 15 -5.07 -19.75 -7.32
N VAL A 16 -4.75 -18.46 -7.50
CA VAL A 16 -5.72 -17.43 -7.84
C VAL A 16 -6.35 -17.71 -9.21
N LEU A 17 -5.55 -18.06 -10.23
CA LEU A 17 -6.07 -18.39 -11.56
C LEU A 17 -7.02 -19.60 -11.52
N VAL A 18 -6.68 -20.64 -10.77
CA VAL A 18 -7.57 -21.81 -10.61
C VAL A 18 -8.87 -21.39 -9.89
N ALA A 19 -8.80 -20.58 -8.86
CA ALA A 19 -10.00 -20.06 -8.16
C ALA A 19 -10.90 -19.26 -9.10
N THR A 20 -10.34 -18.48 -10.03
CA THR A 20 -11.12 -17.68 -10.99
C THR A 20 -11.83 -18.53 -12.07
N LEU A 21 -11.39 -19.76 -12.32
CA LEU A 21 -12.10 -20.68 -13.21
C LEU A 21 -13.47 -21.10 -12.67
N PHE A 22 -13.65 -21.05 -11.35
CA PHE A 22 -14.89 -21.45 -10.69
C PHE A 22 -15.87 -20.30 -10.45
N SER A 23 -15.42 -19.03 -10.56
CA SER A 23 -16.25 -17.87 -10.34
C SER A 23 -15.73 -16.63 -11.08
N ALA A 24 -16.56 -16.08 -11.98
CA ALA A 24 -16.24 -14.82 -12.67
C ALA A 24 -16.19 -13.63 -11.70
N ASP A 25 -17.00 -13.66 -10.65
CA ASP A 25 -16.99 -12.62 -9.61
C ASP A 25 -15.70 -12.63 -8.81
N ALA A 26 -15.13 -13.80 -8.55
CA ALA A 26 -13.82 -13.93 -7.87
C ALA A 26 -12.69 -13.29 -8.68
N PHE A 27 -12.74 -13.36 -10.01
CA PHE A 27 -11.76 -12.70 -10.87
C PHE A 27 -11.85 -11.18 -10.77
N THR A 28 -13.06 -10.62 -10.90
CA THR A 28 -13.28 -9.18 -10.80
C THR A 28 -12.90 -8.65 -9.42
N PHE A 29 -13.22 -9.40 -8.37
CA PHE A 29 -12.83 -9.10 -7.00
C PHE A 29 -11.30 -9.07 -6.84
N ALA A 30 -10.61 -10.12 -7.30
CA ALA A 30 -9.16 -10.22 -7.21
C ALA A 30 -8.46 -9.09 -7.98
N LEU A 31 -8.94 -8.77 -9.19
CA LEU A 31 -8.42 -7.69 -10.01
C LEU A 31 -8.57 -6.32 -9.32
N SER A 32 -9.75 -6.05 -8.78
CA SER A 32 -10.03 -4.82 -8.03
C SER A 32 -9.16 -4.71 -6.78
N LEU A 33 -9.00 -5.80 -6.04
CA LEU A 33 -8.15 -5.84 -4.85
C LEU A 33 -6.67 -5.62 -5.18
N CYS A 34 -6.15 -6.26 -6.23
CA CYS A 34 -4.76 -6.04 -6.69
C CYS A 34 -4.52 -4.60 -7.12
N SER A 35 -5.49 -4.00 -7.82
CA SER A 35 -5.40 -2.59 -8.22
C SER A 35 -5.30 -1.67 -7.00
N HIS A 36 -6.13 -1.88 -5.97
CA HIS A 36 -6.07 -1.09 -4.74
C HIS A 36 -4.80 -1.31 -3.94
N LEU A 37 -4.31 -2.55 -3.87
CA LEU A 37 -3.01 -2.84 -3.25
C LEU A 37 -1.89 -2.04 -3.92
N SER A 38 -1.91 -1.88 -5.23
CA SER A 38 -0.90 -1.10 -5.94
C SER A 38 -1.02 0.41 -5.70
N LEU A 39 -2.20 0.95 -5.46
CA LEU A 39 -2.42 2.39 -5.26
C LEU A 39 -1.79 2.92 -3.96
N LEU A 40 -1.75 2.13 -2.89
CA LEU A 40 -1.18 2.55 -1.61
C LEU A 40 0.33 2.85 -1.69
N PRO A 41 1.20 2.00 -2.28
CA PRO A 41 2.60 2.35 -2.50
C PRO A 41 2.79 3.59 -3.38
N TYR A 42 1.96 3.79 -4.40
CA TYR A 42 2.03 5.00 -5.22
C TYR A 42 1.68 6.25 -4.42
N LEU A 43 0.64 6.20 -3.60
CA LEU A 43 0.29 7.30 -2.69
C LEU A 43 1.43 7.62 -1.72
N LEU A 44 2.02 6.60 -1.11
CA LEU A 44 3.14 6.77 -0.18
C LEU A 44 4.37 7.37 -0.87
N SER A 45 4.67 6.95 -2.10
CA SER A 45 5.78 7.47 -2.89
C SER A 45 5.55 8.94 -3.27
N ALA A 46 4.34 9.31 -3.70
CA ALA A 46 3.98 10.68 -4.00
C ALA A 46 4.03 11.58 -2.75
N ALA A 47 3.52 11.10 -1.62
CA ALA A 47 3.58 11.81 -0.35
C ALA A 47 5.03 11.98 0.16
N TYR A 48 5.89 10.98 -0.08
CA TYR A 48 7.30 11.08 0.26
C TYR A 48 8.04 12.10 -0.59
N LEU A 49 7.77 12.14 -1.91
CA LEU A 49 8.29 13.19 -2.78
C LEU A 49 7.86 14.58 -2.29
N LEU A 50 6.59 14.74 -1.97
CA LEU A 50 6.06 16.00 -1.42
C LEU A 50 6.79 16.39 -0.13
N LYS A 51 7.04 15.44 0.77
CA LYS A 51 7.81 15.67 1.99
C LYS A 51 9.22 16.17 1.68
N ILE A 52 9.96 15.52 0.76
CA ILE A 52 11.34 15.90 0.40
C ILE A 52 11.37 17.34 -0.14
N VAL A 53 10.45 17.67 -1.03
CA VAL A 53 10.38 19.01 -1.64
C VAL A 53 10.03 20.08 -0.61
N LEU A 54 9.18 19.77 0.37
CA LEU A 54 8.80 20.70 1.44
C LEU A 54 9.90 20.86 2.49
N SER A 55 10.63 19.79 2.83
CA SER A 55 11.67 19.80 3.88
C SER A 55 13.02 20.34 3.42
N TRP A 56 13.18 20.68 2.14
CA TRP A 56 14.45 21.15 1.56
C TRP A 56 15.61 20.16 1.70
N GLU A 57 15.34 18.88 1.94
CA GLU A 57 16.38 17.88 2.21
C GLU A 57 17.34 17.69 1.03
N THR A 58 16.89 17.94 -0.21
CA THR A 58 17.66 17.69 -1.45
C THR A 58 17.91 18.98 -2.24
N TYR A 59 17.18 20.06 -1.96
CA TYR A 59 17.22 21.30 -2.74
C TYR A 59 18.04 22.37 -2.05
N GLN A 60 18.78 23.16 -2.86
CA GLN A 60 19.45 24.37 -2.40
C GLN A 60 18.54 25.59 -2.57
N PRO A 61 18.76 26.68 -1.79
CA PRO A 61 17.88 27.86 -1.84
C PRO A 61 17.76 28.52 -3.23
N THR A 62 18.66 28.23 -4.15
CA THR A 62 18.72 28.78 -5.51
C THR A 62 18.09 27.88 -6.59
N ASP A 63 17.61 26.68 -6.23
CA ASP A 63 17.09 25.73 -7.22
C ASP A 63 15.70 26.15 -7.75
N ALA A 64 15.69 26.69 -8.96
CA ALA A 64 14.46 27.06 -9.67
C ALA A 64 13.59 25.85 -10.04
N GLU A 65 14.17 24.66 -10.09
CA GLU A 65 13.46 23.41 -10.43
C GLU A 65 12.56 22.93 -9.30
N ARG A 66 12.84 23.29 -8.06
CA ARG A 66 12.04 22.93 -6.89
C ARG A 66 10.55 23.29 -7.03
N ASN A 67 10.24 24.44 -7.61
CA ASN A 67 8.84 24.87 -7.78
C ASN A 67 8.09 23.98 -8.78
N LYS A 68 8.77 23.48 -9.80
CA LYS A 68 8.20 22.50 -10.74
C LYS A 68 7.96 21.17 -10.05
N ASP A 69 8.94 20.68 -9.31
CA ASP A 69 8.84 19.43 -8.56
C ASP A 69 7.78 19.51 -7.46
N LEU A 70 7.61 20.68 -6.84
CA LEU A 70 6.53 20.92 -5.88
C LEU A 70 5.16 20.77 -6.55
N LEU A 71 4.95 21.39 -7.70
CA LEU A 71 3.70 21.26 -8.43
C LEU A 71 3.44 19.81 -8.82
N VAL A 72 4.43 19.11 -9.36
CA VAL A 72 4.31 17.69 -9.72
C VAL A 72 3.98 16.84 -8.48
N ALA A 73 4.68 17.05 -7.37
CA ALA A 73 4.45 16.31 -6.12
C ALA A 73 3.04 16.54 -5.55
N VAL A 74 2.56 17.79 -5.57
CA VAL A 74 1.20 18.14 -5.12
C VAL A 74 0.15 17.46 -6.00
N PHE A 75 0.25 17.61 -7.33
CA PHE A 75 -0.70 16.98 -8.25
C PHE A 75 -0.66 15.46 -8.17
N ALA A 76 0.53 14.84 -8.09
CA ALA A 76 0.67 13.40 -7.93
C ALA A 76 0.03 12.90 -6.63
N THR A 77 0.21 13.62 -5.52
CA THR A 77 -0.38 13.26 -4.23
C THR A 77 -1.90 13.40 -4.26
N LEU A 78 -2.42 14.53 -4.76
CA LEU A 78 -3.86 14.76 -4.89
C LEU A 78 -4.53 13.72 -5.80
N TYR A 79 -3.90 13.43 -6.94
CA TYR A 79 -4.40 12.43 -7.88
C TYR A 79 -4.40 11.02 -7.25
N SER A 80 -3.34 10.65 -6.54
CA SER A 80 -3.26 9.35 -5.85
C SER A 80 -4.31 9.22 -4.75
N VAL A 81 -4.55 10.29 -3.97
CA VAL A 81 -5.63 10.33 -2.98
C VAL A 81 -6.99 10.15 -3.65
N PHE A 82 -7.24 10.89 -4.73
CA PHE A 82 -8.48 10.77 -5.50
C PHE A 82 -8.69 9.33 -6.01
N LEU A 83 -7.66 8.69 -6.58
CA LEU A 83 -7.75 7.32 -7.07
C LEU A 83 -8.07 6.32 -5.95
N VAL A 84 -7.47 6.48 -4.78
CA VAL A 84 -7.73 5.61 -3.62
C VAL A 84 -9.20 5.68 -3.20
N PHE A 85 -9.80 6.87 -3.22
CA PHE A 85 -11.23 7.02 -2.90
C PHE A 85 -12.15 6.60 -4.06
N ALA A 86 -11.80 6.92 -5.31
CA ALA A 86 -12.58 6.58 -6.49
C ALA A 86 -12.69 5.06 -6.71
N GLY A 87 -11.66 4.32 -6.34
CA GLY A 87 -11.64 2.86 -6.44
C GLY A 87 -12.54 2.13 -5.46
N GLY A 88 -13.13 2.82 -4.47
CA GLY A 88 -14.08 2.28 -3.51
C GLY A 88 -13.48 1.95 -2.14
N THR A 89 -14.13 2.42 -1.12
CA THR A 89 -13.71 2.26 0.29
C THR A 89 -13.64 0.80 0.74
N LYS A 90 -14.46 -0.09 0.14
CA LYS A 90 -14.46 -1.52 0.40
C LYS A 90 -13.08 -2.14 0.15
N PHE A 91 -12.53 -1.93 -1.03
CA PHE A 91 -11.24 -2.51 -1.42
C PHE A 91 -10.06 -1.84 -0.70
N LEU A 92 -10.19 -0.55 -0.38
CA LEU A 92 -9.22 0.14 0.46
C LEU A 92 -9.11 -0.50 1.84
N VAL A 93 -10.25 -0.77 2.47
CA VAL A 93 -10.30 -1.38 3.81
C VAL A 93 -9.76 -2.82 3.77
N LEU A 94 -10.11 -3.60 2.74
CA LEU A 94 -9.55 -4.94 2.52
C LEU A 94 -8.04 -4.92 2.26
N SER A 95 -7.54 -3.89 1.58
CA SER A 95 -6.09 -3.72 1.38
C SER A 95 -5.33 -3.56 2.69
N PHE A 96 -5.88 -2.84 3.66
CA PHE A 96 -5.26 -2.74 4.99
C PHE A 96 -5.17 -4.09 5.69
N LEU A 97 -6.15 -4.97 5.51
CA LEU A 97 -6.11 -6.32 6.06
C LEU A 97 -4.94 -7.14 5.50
N ILE A 98 -4.58 -6.94 4.23
CA ILE A 98 -3.43 -7.63 3.60
C ILE A 98 -2.11 -6.96 3.98
N TYR A 99 -2.07 -5.64 4.10
CA TYR A 99 -0.86 -4.91 4.48
C TYR A 99 -0.46 -5.15 5.95
N ALA A 100 -1.41 -5.37 6.85
CA ALA A 100 -1.11 -5.61 8.26
C ALA A 100 -0.17 -6.82 8.48
N PRO A 101 -0.45 -8.05 7.99
CA PRO A 101 0.51 -9.15 8.08
C PRO A 101 1.79 -8.90 7.28
N GLY A 102 1.73 -8.16 6.15
CA GLY A 102 2.92 -7.77 5.40
C GLY A 102 3.88 -6.91 6.21
N THR A 103 3.37 -6.00 7.03
CA THR A 103 4.21 -5.19 7.94
C THR A 103 4.84 -6.00 9.06
N LEU A 104 4.20 -7.06 9.53
CA LEU A 104 4.81 -8.00 10.50
C LEU A 104 6.01 -8.74 9.89
N LEU A 105 5.91 -9.17 8.64
CA LEU A 105 7.03 -9.76 7.91
C LEU A 105 8.18 -8.76 7.73
N TYR A 106 7.86 -7.51 7.40
CA TYR A 106 8.85 -6.43 7.32
C TYR A 106 9.59 -6.21 8.65
N LEU A 107 8.85 -6.21 9.78
CA LEU A 107 9.42 -6.11 11.11
C LEU A 107 10.41 -7.23 11.39
N LYS A 108 10.03 -8.48 11.10
CA LYS A 108 10.87 -9.64 11.28
C LYS A 108 12.16 -9.53 10.49
N THR A 109 12.06 -9.24 9.20
CA THR A 109 13.22 -9.10 8.31
C THR A 109 14.16 -7.99 8.76
N ARG A 110 13.63 -6.86 9.20
CA ARG A 110 14.44 -5.72 9.65
C ARG A 110 15.10 -5.98 11.01
N SER A 111 14.44 -6.72 11.89
CA SER A 111 15.01 -7.19 13.15
C SER A 111 16.18 -8.15 12.91
N GLU A 112 16.05 -9.06 11.95
CA GLU A 112 17.13 -9.99 11.56
C GLU A 112 18.35 -9.27 10.99
N GLN A 113 18.16 -8.10 10.35
CA GLN A 113 19.23 -7.27 9.81
C GLN A 113 19.91 -6.35 10.86
N GLY A 114 19.47 -6.38 12.12
CA GLY A 114 20.04 -5.56 13.21
C GLY A 114 19.85 -4.05 13.02
N LYS A 115 18.95 -3.61 12.14
CA LYS A 115 18.64 -2.20 11.89
C LYS A 115 17.53 -1.71 12.82
N LYS A 116 17.51 -0.38 13.09
CA LYS A 116 16.38 0.24 13.84
C LYS A 116 15.06 -0.14 13.18
N VAL A 117 14.16 -0.69 13.98
CA VAL A 117 12.93 -1.35 13.51
C VAL A 117 12.01 -0.36 12.80
N PHE A 118 11.81 0.84 13.36
CA PHE A 118 10.99 1.89 12.74
C PHE A 118 11.56 3.28 12.95
N THR A 119 11.44 4.12 11.92
CA THR A 119 11.51 5.57 12.03
C THR A 119 10.17 6.11 12.54
N LYS A 120 10.13 7.33 13.11
CA LYS A 120 8.88 7.94 13.61
C LYS A 120 7.75 7.96 12.56
N ALA A 121 8.09 8.21 11.29
CA ALA A 121 7.12 8.20 10.20
C ALA A 121 6.59 6.77 9.88
N GLU A 122 7.44 5.77 9.92
CA GLU A 122 7.06 4.37 9.69
C GLU A 122 6.11 3.85 10.79
N TRP A 123 6.27 4.33 12.03
CA TRP A 123 5.34 4.02 13.13
C TRP A 123 3.93 4.54 12.87
N ILE A 124 3.81 5.74 12.29
CA ILE A 124 2.50 6.32 11.93
C ILE A 124 1.84 5.47 10.84
N VAL A 125 2.59 5.10 9.80
CA VAL A 125 2.08 4.25 8.70
C VAL A 125 1.65 2.89 9.23
N PHE A 126 2.44 2.28 10.11
CA PHE A 126 2.10 1.01 10.76
C PHE A 126 0.82 1.11 11.58
N ALA A 127 0.68 2.15 12.40
CA ALA A 127 -0.52 2.37 13.21
C ALA A 127 -1.78 2.52 12.32
N VAL A 128 -1.68 3.24 11.21
CA VAL A 128 -2.77 3.40 10.23
C VAL A 128 -3.17 2.04 9.64
N PHE A 129 -2.20 1.20 9.25
CA PHE A 129 -2.50 -0.12 8.70
C PHE A 129 -3.14 -1.05 9.73
N VAL A 130 -2.67 -1.04 10.98
CA VAL A 130 -3.25 -1.85 12.06
C VAL A 130 -4.68 -1.40 12.37
N VAL A 131 -4.91 -0.11 12.54
CA VAL A 131 -6.26 0.43 12.78
C VAL A 131 -7.20 0.11 11.61
N GLY A 132 -6.72 0.30 10.37
CA GLY A 132 -7.47 -0.04 9.17
C GLY A 132 -7.81 -1.54 9.09
N ALA A 133 -6.87 -2.42 9.46
CA ALA A 133 -7.09 -3.86 9.50
C ALA A 133 -8.10 -4.28 10.57
N VAL A 134 -8.06 -3.67 11.76
CA VAL A 134 -9.06 -3.91 12.81
C VAL A 134 -10.44 -3.47 12.36
N TYR A 135 -10.54 -2.30 11.71
CA TYR A 135 -11.79 -1.81 11.14
C TYR A 135 -12.33 -2.75 10.04
N ALA A 136 -11.42 -3.27 9.19
CA ALA A 136 -11.77 -4.25 8.15
C ALA A 136 -12.33 -5.54 8.76
N LEU A 137 -11.68 -6.08 9.78
CA LEU A 137 -12.14 -7.28 10.48
C LEU A 137 -13.51 -7.07 11.14
N MET A 138 -13.70 -5.94 11.82
CA MET A 138 -15.01 -5.60 12.39
C MET A 138 -16.08 -5.49 11.31
N GLY A 139 -15.81 -4.84 10.18
CA GLY A 139 -16.71 -4.70 9.06
C GLY A 139 -17.11 -6.03 8.42
N LEU A 140 -16.19 -7.00 8.36
CA LEU A 140 -16.46 -8.36 7.88
C LEU A 140 -17.32 -9.15 8.89
N ILE A 141 -17.02 -9.07 10.18
CA ILE A 141 -17.76 -9.79 11.25
C ILE A 141 -19.18 -9.24 11.38
N THR A 142 -19.37 -7.93 11.29
CA THR A 142 -20.69 -7.29 11.39
C THR A 142 -21.52 -7.39 10.10
N GLY A 143 -20.95 -7.93 9.01
CA GLY A 143 -21.62 -8.04 7.72
C GLY A 143 -21.80 -6.70 6.99
N TYR A 144 -21.18 -5.63 7.48
CA TYR A 144 -21.20 -4.32 6.82
C TYR A 144 -20.40 -4.31 5.51
N ILE A 145 -19.36 -5.14 5.43
CA ILE A 145 -18.57 -5.37 4.22
C ILE A 145 -18.85 -6.80 3.75
N THR A 146 -19.71 -6.95 2.76
CA THR A 146 -19.95 -8.23 2.07
C THR A 146 -18.92 -8.41 0.97
N ILE A 147 -18.31 -9.57 0.91
CA ILE A 147 -17.34 -9.96 -0.15
C ILE A 147 -18.10 -10.33 -1.42
#